data_3b97b40cb48f39a5b1b1e6effa598f61
#
_entry.id   3b97b40cb48f39a5b1b1e6effa598f61
#
_cell.length_a   1.000
_cell.length_b   1.000
_cell.length_c   1.000
_cell.angle_alpha   90.00
_cell.angle_beta   90.00
_cell.angle_gamma   90.00
#
_symmetry.space_group_name_H-M   'P 1'
#
loop_
_entity.id
_entity.type
_entity.pdbx_description
1 polymer ?
#
loop_
_entity_poly.entity_id
_entity_poly.type
_entity_poly.pdbx_seq_one_letter_code
_entity_poly.pdbx_strand_id
1 'polypeptide(L)'
;MRGGWTVGVPRFAILSAFDFREPAMTQSAALSYRDVELAAERLLGAAHRTPVLTSTTANKLSGGTLFFKCENYQRMGAFKFRGAYNAIAKFDDAQRAAGVLTFSSGNHAQAIALSAKLAGIKSTIIMPQDAPALKVKATKEYGGEVITYDRYTENREEIGRRLSEERGMTLIPPYDHPDVIAGQGTAAKELFEEVGELDILLVCLGGGGLLAGCALAARALSPNCKVIGVEPEAGNDGQQSLRKGEIVHIAVPKTIADGAMVTHIGEHNFDVIRRAVDDIVTVSDTQLVQTMAFFAERMKMLVEPTGCLAAAAALHGVVDVKGKRVGILISGGNVDLSRFAELMQTLDA
;
A
#
# COMPACT_ATOMS: atom_id res chain seq x y z
N MET A 1 66.54 39.23 53.69
CA MET A 1 65.35 38.87 54.50
C MET A 1 64.12 38.89 53.62
N ARG A 2 63.33 37.89 53.76
CA ARG A 2 62.03 37.56 53.03
C ARG A 2 62.19 36.74 51.77
N GLY A 3 62.14 35.45 52.02
CA GLY A 3 61.93 34.42 51.03
C GLY A 3 60.47 34.37 50.57
N GLY A 4 60.30 34.14 49.32
CA GLY A 4 58.97 33.85 48.68
C GLY A 4 59.00 32.50 47.99
N TRP A 5 58.24 31.55 48.53
CA TRP A 5 58.06 30.21 47.94
C TRP A 5 57.04 30.30 46.84
N THR A 6 57.41 29.94 45.60
CA THR A 6 56.47 29.73 44.49
C THR A 6 56.17 28.27 44.43
N VAL A 7 54.92 27.93 44.73
CA VAL A 7 54.34 26.57 44.52
C VAL A 7 53.96 26.39 43.06
N GLY A 8 54.62 25.46 42.39
CA GLY A 8 54.27 25.07 41.02
C GLY A 8 52.99 24.21 40.98
N VAL A 9 52.05 24.63 40.18
CA VAL A 9 50.82 23.88 39.88
C VAL A 9 51.09 22.95 38.68
N PRO A 10 50.81 21.63 38.78
CA PRO A 10 50.98 20.75 37.64
C PRO A 10 49.89 21.01 36.52
N ARG A 11 50.34 21.21 35.28
CA ARG A 11 49.51 21.28 34.10
C ARG A 11 48.93 19.91 33.84
N PHE A 12 47.60 19.78 34.02
CA PHE A 12 46.85 18.64 33.48
C PHE A 12 46.80 18.79 31.97
N ALA A 13 47.28 17.75 31.26
CA ALA A 13 47.14 17.61 29.84
C ALA A 13 45.64 17.38 29.50
N ILE A 14 45.08 18.25 28.66
CA ILE A 14 43.77 18.12 28.12
C ILE A 14 43.84 16.99 27.10
N LEU A 15 43.23 15.83 27.42
CA LEU A 15 43.00 14.74 26.49
C LEU A 15 42.05 15.24 25.38
N SER A 16 42.55 15.16 24.16
CA SER A 16 41.82 15.52 22.92
C SER A 16 40.50 14.77 22.82
N ALA A 17 39.48 15.50 22.39
CA ALA A 17 38.15 15.03 22.08
C ALA A 17 38.18 13.76 21.21
N PHE A 18 37.55 12.71 21.68
CA PHE A 18 37.20 11.56 20.87
C PHE A 18 36.20 12.02 19.78
N ASP A 19 36.68 12.01 18.55
CA ASP A 19 35.88 12.24 17.35
C ASP A 19 34.95 11.04 17.17
N PHE A 20 33.75 11.10 17.73
CA PHE A 20 32.66 10.18 17.43
C PHE A 20 32.17 10.50 16.01
N ARG A 21 32.86 9.99 15.02
CA ARG A 21 32.25 9.86 13.69
C ARG A 21 31.13 8.84 13.83
N GLU A 22 29.89 9.31 13.77
CA GLU A 22 28.74 8.46 13.52
C GLU A 22 29.05 7.57 12.30
N PRO A 23 28.80 6.23 12.37
CA PRO A 23 28.95 5.40 11.20
C PRO A 23 28.01 5.96 10.14
N ALA A 24 28.58 6.32 8.98
CA ALA A 24 27.80 6.75 7.81
C ALA A 24 26.68 5.73 7.61
N MET A 25 25.43 6.16 7.76
CA MET A 25 24.26 5.37 7.37
C MET A 25 24.49 4.97 5.93
N THR A 26 24.72 3.67 5.68
CA THR A 26 24.73 3.12 4.34
C THR A 26 23.38 3.50 3.72
N GLN A 27 23.42 4.40 2.74
CA GLN A 27 22.22 4.74 1.95
C GLN A 27 21.65 3.40 1.46
N SER A 28 20.49 3.02 2.00
CA SER A 28 19.73 1.89 1.48
C SER A 28 19.56 2.11 0.00
N ALA A 29 19.99 1.15 -0.82
CA ALA A 29 19.86 1.26 -2.27
C ALA A 29 18.39 1.58 -2.60
N ALA A 30 18.17 2.58 -3.45
CA ALA A 30 16.82 3.00 -3.82
C ALA A 30 16.05 1.82 -4.42
N LEU A 31 14.78 1.65 -4.02
CA LEU A 31 13.90 0.61 -4.54
C LEU A 31 13.89 0.62 -6.08
N SER A 32 13.95 -0.57 -6.66
CA SER A 32 14.07 -0.79 -8.10
C SER A 32 13.14 -1.89 -8.60
N TYR A 33 13.06 -2.08 -9.91
CA TYR A 33 12.33 -3.21 -10.49
C TYR A 33 12.94 -4.55 -10.09
N ARG A 34 14.26 -4.62 -9.81
CA ARG A 34 14.89 -5.86 -9.34
C ARG A 34 14.28 -6.36 -8.04
N ASP A 35 13.85 -5.47 -7.16
CA ASP A 35 13.17 -5.85 -5.92
C ASP A 35 11.80 -6.48 -6.20
N VAL A 36 11.08 -5.98 -7.23
CA VAL A 36 9.81 -6.55 -7.70
C VAL A 36 10.03 -7.95 -8.31
N GLU A 37 11.09 -8.18 -9.08
CA GLU A 37 11.45 -9.50 -9.62
C GLU A 37 11.72 -10.50 -8.50
N LEU A 38 12.53 -10.13 -7.52
CA LEU A 38 12.83 -10.98 -6.37
C LEU A 38 11.58 -11.25 -5.51
N ALA A 39 10.67 -10.28 -5.41
CA ALA A 39 9.38 -10.48 -4.76
C ALA A 39 8.51 -11.47 -5.55
N ALA A 40 8.49 -11.39 -6.88
CA ALA A 40 7.74 -12.32 -7.72
C ALA A 40 8.24 -13.76 -7.55
N GLU A 41 9.57 -13.98 -7.45
CA GLU A 41 10.16 -15.29 -7.17
C GLU A 41 9.65 -15.85 -5.82
N ARG A 42 9.61 -15.03 -4.75
CA ARG A 42 9.11 -15.45 -3.42
C ARG A 42 7.61 -15.74 -3.40
N LEU A 43 6.85 -15.08 -4.27
CA LEU A 43 5.39 -15.23 -4.35
C LEU A 43 4.96 -16.44 -5.18
N LEU A 44 5.88 -17.12 -5.90
CA LEU A 44 5.56 -18.31 -6.67
C LEU A 44 4.92 -19.40 -5.79
N GLY A 45 3.75 -19.89 -6.21
CA GLY A 45 2.97 -20.89 -5.46
C GLY A 45 2.26 -20.37 -4.20
N ALA A 46 2.61 -19.17 -3.71
CA ALA A 46 1.97 -18.55 -2.55
C ALA A 46 0.84 -17.58 -2.97
N ALA A 47 1.11 -16.64 -3.86
CA ALA A 47 0.08 -15.74 -4.39
C ALA A 47 -0.64 -16.35 -5.60
N HIS A 48 -1.88 -15.94 -5.81
CA HIS A 48 -2.57 -16.25 -7.06
C HIS A 48 -2.02 -15.37 -8.18
N ARG A 49 -1.73 -15.95 -9.34
CA ARG A 49 -1.62 -15.18 -10.58
C ARG A 49 -3.05 -14.79 -10.97
N THR A 50 -3.48 -13.60 -10.59
CA THR A 50 -4.85 -13.14 -10.80
C THR A 50 -5.13 -12.91 -12.28
N PRO A 51 -6.37 -13.11 -12.75
CA PRO A 51 -6.70 -12.96 -14.16
C PRO A 51 -6.61 -11.48 -14.60
N VAL A 52 -6.33 -11.30 -15.89
CA VAL A 52 -6.56 -10.05 -16.61
C VAL A 52 -7.84 -10.19 -17.43
N LEU A 53 -8.86 -9.43 -17.09
CA LEU A 53 -10.15 -9.46 -17.78
C LEU A 53 -10.28 -8.27 -18.73
N THR A 54 -11.12 -8.45 -19.76
CA THR A 54 -11.53 -7.39 -20.69
C THR A 54 -13.05 -7.28 -20.73
N SER A 55 -13.57 -6.14 -21.16
CA SER A 55 -15.01 -5.91 -21.30
C SER A 55 -15.31 -5.10 -22.55
N THR A 56 -16.04 -5.69 -23.49
CA THR A 56 -16.49 -4.98 -24.69
C THR A 56 -17.34 -3.75 -24.35
N THR A 57 -18.13 -3.83 -23.28
CA THR A 57 -18.93 -2.69 -22.81
C THR A 57 -18.03 -1.57 -22.27
N ALA A 58 -17.04 -1.90 -21.45
CA ALA A 58 -16.08 -0.92 -20.92
C ALA A 58 -15.30 -0.24 -22.06
N ASN A 59 -14.84 -1.03 -23.02
CA ASN A 59 -14.11 -0.50 -24.19
C ASN A 59 -14.99 0.45 -25.04
N LYS A 60 -16.27 0.11 -25.22
CA LYS A 60 -17.24 0.99 -25.92
C LYS A 60 -17.46 2.31 -25.17
N LEU A 61 -17.63 2.24 -23.85
CA LEU A 61 -17.89 3.42 -23.02
C LEU A 61 -16.67 4.37 -22.97
N SER A 62 -15.47 3.83 -22.81
CA SER A 62 -14.25 4.61 -22.67
C SER A 62 -13.60 4.99 -24.01
N GLY A 63 -13.89 4.25 -25.08
CA GLY A 63 -13.20 4.38 -26.38
C GLY A 63 -11.79 3.81 -26.40
N GLY A 64 -11.32 3.21 -25.32
CA GLY A 64 -10.02 2.56 -25.17
C GLY A 64 -10.09 1.04 -25.19
N THR A 65 -8.94 0.37 -25.09
CA THR A 65 -8.83 -1.06 -24.85
C THR A 65 -8.37 -1.28 -23.41
N LEU A 66 -9.30 -1.66 -22.54
CA LEU A 66 -9.09 -1.77 -21.10
C LEU A 66 -8.76 -3.20 -20.68
N PHE A 67 -7.69 -3.36 -19.89
CA PHE A 67 -7.21 -4.62 -19.31
C PHE A 67 -7.29 -4.52 -17.78
N PHE A 68 -8.20 -5.27 -17.17
CA PHE A 68 -8.47 -5.26 -15.74
C PHE A 68 -7.65 -6.33 -15.03
N LYS A 69 -6.61 -5.97 -14.31
CA LYS A 69 -5.86 -6.87 -13.41
C LYS A 69 -6.64 -7.04 -12.12
N CYS A 70 -7.23 -8.22 -11.91
CA CYS A 70 -8.28 -8.46 -10.94
C CYS A 70 -7.72 -8.93 -9.59
N GLU A 71 -7.14 -8.04 -8.79
CA GLU A 71 -6.64 -8.37 -7.44
C GLU A 71 -7.78 -8.63 -6.41
N ASN A 72 -9.03 -8.37 -6.75
CA ASN A 72 -10.18 -8.86 -5.99
C ASN A 72 -10.29 -10.40 -5.97
N TYR A 73 -9.61 -11.10 -6.86
CA TYR A 73 -9.46 -12.57 -6.86
C TYR A 73 -8.16 -13.06 -6.21
N GLN A 74 -7.36 -12.18 -5.66
CA GLN A 74 -6.19 -12.56 -4.88
C GLN A 74 -6.61 -13.23 -3.57
N ARG A 75 -5.70 -13.97 -2.93
CA ARG A 75 -5.94 -14.50 -1.58
C ARG A 75 -6.46 -13.40 -0.67
N MET A 76 -7.38 -13.73 0.21
CA MET A 76 -8.12 -12.82 1.10
C MET A 76 -8.83 -11.66 0.36
N GLY A 77 -8.99 -11.72 -0.97
CA GLY A 77 -9.79 -10.78 -1.76
C GLY A 77 -9.14 -9.44 -2.05
N ALA A 78 -7.81 -9.27 -1.90
CA ALA A 78 -7.13 -8.01 -2.21
C ALA A 78 -5.62 -8.18 -2.45
N PHE A 79 -5.03 -7.23 -3.21
CA PHE A 79 -3.60 -7.17 -3.55
C PHE A 79 -2.66 -7.21 -2.35
N LYS A 80 -3.14 -6.80 -1.17
CA LYS A 80 -2.34 -6.67 0.06
C LYS A 80 -1.62 -7.95 0.44
N PHE A 81 -2.13 -9.11 0.05
CA PHE A 81 -1.46 -10.38 0.26
C PHE A 81 -0.04 -10.43 -0.32
N ARG A 82 0.16 -9.85 -1.50
CA ARG A 82 1.45 -9.86 -2.20
C ARG A 82 2.57 -9.23 -1.37
N GLY A 83 2.35 -8.00 -0.91
CA GLY A 83 3.33 -7.28 -0.10
C GLY A 83 3.51 -7.88 1.29
N ALA A 84 2.42 -8.29 1.94
CA ALA A 84 2.47 -8.92 3.26
C ALA A 84 3.27 -10.23 3.23
N TYR A 85 2.98 -11.10 2.26
CA TYR A 85 3.70 -12.36 2.13
C TYR A 85 5.17 -12.15 1.75
N ASN A 86 5.48 -11.25 0.79
CA ASN A 86 6.86 -10.96 0.41
C ASN A 86 7.70 -10.47 1.59
N ALA A 87 7.16 -9.57 2.43
CA ALA A 87 7.87 -9.06 3.60
C ALA A 87 8.13 -10.18 4.63
N ILE A 88 7.12 -11.00 4.93
CA ILE A 88 7.23 -12.12 5.89
C ILE A 88 8.15 -13.22 5.36
N ALA A 89 8.17 -13.48 4.06
CA ALA A 89 9.02 -14.50 3.45
C ALA A 89 10.53 -14.21 3.58
N LYS A 90 10.89 -12.97 3.88
CA LYS A 90 12.29 -12.53 4.12
C LYS A 90 12.74 -12.64 5.57
N PHE A 91 11.85 -13.02 6.49
CA PHE A 91 12.19 -13.11 7.91
C PHE A 91 13.30 -14.15 8.16
N ASP A 92 14.28 -13.75 8.93
CA ASP A 92 15.26 -14.65 9.52
C ASP A 92 14.65 -15.52 10.64
N ASP A 93 15.43 -16.44 11.20
CA ASP A 93 14.94 -17.36 12.23
C ASP A 93 14.50 -16.65 13.53
N ALA A 94 15.17 -15.56 13.91
CA ALA A 94 14.82 -14.77 15.07
C ALA A 94 13.49 -14.03 14.87
N GLN A 95 13.31 -13.40 13.72
CA GLN A 95 12.05 -12.74 13.34
C GLN A 95 10.89 -13.75 13.24
N ARG A 96 11.13 -14.93 12.68
CA ARG A 96 10.14 -15.99 12.60
C ARG A 96 9.72 -16.50 13.99
N ALA A 97 10.65 -16.64 14.90
CA ALA A 97 10.38 -17.06 16.27
C ALA A 97 9.58 -16.01 17.04
N ALA A 98 9.92 -14.74 16.89
CA ALA A 98 9.23 -13.62 17.55
C ALA A 98 7.84 -13.34 16.93
N GLY A 99 7.69 -13.44 15.61
CA GLY A 99 6.45 -13.19 14.88
C GLY A 99 6.32 -11.80 14.28
N VAL A 100 5.16 -11.52 13.67
CA VAL A 100 4.86 -10.27 12.97
C VAL A 100 3.78 -9.46 13.68
N LEU A 101 3.93 -8.15 13.66
CA LEU A 101 2.97 -7.18 14.19
C LEU A 101 2.55 -6.21 13.09
N THR A 102 1.29 -5.79 13.07
CA THR A 102 0.81 -4.68 12.24
C THR A 102 -0.33 -3.92 12.90
N PHE A 103 -0.60 -2.72 12.39
CA PHE A 103 -1.79 -1.94 12.72
C PHE A 103 -2.63 -1.73 11.46
N SER A 104 -3.83 -2.28 11.42
CA SER A 104 -4.80 -2.10 10.33
C SER A 104 -6.13 -2.71 10.70
N SER A 105 -7.22 -2.12 10.24
CA SER A 105 -8.58 -2.69 10.37
C SER A 105 -9.15 -3.24 9.06
N GLY A 106 -8.36 -3.24 7.97
CA GLY A 106 -8.82 -3.59 6.64
C GLY A 106 -8.03 -4.73 5.99
N ASN A 107 -7.82 -4.61 4.69
CA ASN A 107 -7.18 -5.64 3.87
C ASN A 107 -5.75 -6.01 4.33
N HIS A 108 -4.98 -5.05 4.87
CA HIS A 108 -3.62 -5.35 5.33
C HIS A 108 -3.61 -6.24 6.59
N ALA A 109 -4.53 -6.03 7.52
CA ALA A 109 -4.69 -6.88 8.70
C ALA A 109 -4.88 -8.35 8.32
N GLN A 110 -5.82 -8.61 7.42
CA GLN A 110 -6.11 -9.95 6.90
C GLN A 110 -4.94 -10.54 6.12
N ALA A 111 -4.26 -9.70 5.33
CA ALA A 111 -3.09 -10.12 4.54
C ALA A 111 -1.93 -10.57 5.44
N ILE A 112 -1.60 -9.81 6.50
CA ILE A 112 -0.57 -10.18 7.47
C ILE A 112 -0.96 -11.45 8.22
N ALA A 113 -2.20 -11.54 8.73
CA ALA A 113 -2.67 -12.73 9.45
C ALA A 113 -2.59 -14.00 8.59
N LEU A 114 -3.08 -13.95 7.34
CA LEU A 114 -3.02 -15.09 6.43
C LEU A 114 -1.57 -15.44 6.04
N SER A 115 -0.74 -14.44 5.72
CA SER A 115 0.66 -14.67 5.34
C SER A 115 1.46 -15.30 6.49
N ALA A 116 1.25 -14.82 7.72
CA ALA A 116 1.86 -15.38 8.92
C ALA A 116 1.42 -16.83 9.16
N LYS A 117 0.11 -17.10 9.02
CA LYS A 117 -0.44 -18.48 9.12
C LYS A 117 0.21 -19.42 8.12
N LEU A 118 0.35 -19.00 6.86
CA LEU A 118 1.00 -19.80 5.81
C LEU A 118 2.50 -20.02 6.07
N ALA A 119 3.15 -19.05 6.71
CA ALA A 119 4.56 -19.12 7.09
C ALA A 119 4.78 -19.88 8.43
N GLY A 120 3.71 -20.25 9.15
CA GLY A 120 3.80 -20.93 10.45
C GLY A 120 4.32 -20.03 11.57
N ILE A 121 4.10 -18.71 11.51
CA ILE A 121 4.54 -17.74 12.52
C ILE A 121 3.35 -17.05 13.20
N LYS A 122 3.59 -16.49 14.38
CA LYS A 122 2.59 -15.72 15.12
C LYS A 122 2.35 -14.36 14.47
N SER A 123 1.10 -13.88 14.51
CA SER A 123 0.77 -12.51 14.09
C SER A 123 -0.09 -11.80 15.14
N THR A 124 0.24 -10.55 15.41
CA THR A 124 -0.54 -9.65 16.28
C THR A 124 -1.00 -8.46 15.46
N ILE A 125 -2.30 -8.17 15.52
CA ILE A 125 -2.95 -7.15 14.70
C ILE A 125 -3.59 -6.11 15.62
N ILE A 126 -3.13 -4.86 15.55
CA ILE A 126 -3.70 -3.72 16.28
C ILE A 126 -4.86 -3.16 15.46
N MET A 127 -6.07 -3.22 16.02
CA MET A 127 -7.32 -2.76 15.39
C MET A 127 -8.05 -1.78 16.29
N PRO A 128 -8.75 -0.76 15.74
CA PRO A 128 -9.57 0.09 16.57
C PRO A 128 -10.76 -0.69 17.16
N GLN A 129 -11.22 -0.30 18.35
CA GLN A 129 -12.34 -0.95 19.06
C GLN A 129 -13.64 -0.95 18.25
N ASP A 130 -13.84 0.11 17.44
CA ASP A 130 -14.98 0.27 16.55
C ASP A 130 -14.78 -0.33 15.14
N ALA A 131 -13.76 -1.19 14.96
CA ALA A 131 -13.58 -1.90 13.71
C ALA A 131 -14.79 -2.80 13.39
N PRO A 132 -15.24 -2.89 12.13
CA PRO A 132 -16.35 -3.75 11.75
C PRO A 132 -16.14 -5.20 12.21
N ALA A 133 -17.16 -5.77 12.87
CA ALA A 133 -17.08 -7.10 13.49
C ALA A 133 -16.67 -8.18 12.49
N LEU A 134 -17.10 -8.10 11.23
CA LEU A 134 -16.72 -9.03 10.17
C LEU A 134 -15.23 -8.98 9.85
N LYS A 135 -14.63 -7.78 9.81
CA LYS A 135 -13.18 -7.61 9.58
C LYS A 135 -12.35 -8.17 10.74
N VAL A 136 -12.80 -7.96 11.99
CA VAL A 136 -12.17 -8.54 13.19
C VAL A 136 -12.27 -10.05 13.14
N LYS A 137 -13.47 -10.60 12.83
CA LYS A 137 -13.71 -12.03 12.71
C LYS A 137 -12.81 -12.67 11.65
N ALA A 138 -12.77 -12.12 10.44
CA ALA A 138 -11.93 -12.61 9.36
C ALA A 138 -10.43 -12.64 9.74
N THR A 139 -9.94 -11.58 10.41
CA THR A 139 -8.55 -11.52 10.88
C THR A 139 -8.24 -12.64 11.88
N LYS A 140 -9.17 -12.92 12.83
CA LYS A 140 -9.04 -14.02 13.79
C LYS A 140 -9.11 -15.41 13.12
N GLU A 141 -9.97 -15.59 12.12
CA GLU A 141 -10.09 -16.83 11.35
C GLU A 141 -8.81 -17.13 10.55
N TYR A 142 -8.11 -16.11 10.10
CA TYR A 142 -6.76 -16.24 9.54
C TYR A 142 -5.66 -16.50 10.59
N GLY A 143 -6.00 -16.52 11.89
CA GLY A 143 -5.07 -16.86 12.97
C GLY A 143 -4.38 -15.68 13.63
N GLY A 144 -4.78 -14.43 13.33
CA GLY A 144 -4.23 -13.23 13.97
C GLY A 144 -4.73 -13.01 15.39
N GLU A 145 -3.83 -12.76 16.34
CA GLU A 145 -4.17 -12.18 17.65
C GLU A 145 -4.60 -10.72 17.44
N VAL A 146 -5.79 -10.34 17.88
CA VAL A 146 -6.29 -8.97 17.74
C VAL A 146 -6.18 -8.24 19.07
N ILE A 147 -5.43 -7.13 19.07
CA ILE A 147 -5.35 -6.16 20.17
C ILE A 147 -6.13 -4.92 19.75
N THR A 148 -7.06 -4.47 20.59
CA THR A 148 -7.88 -3.30 20.28
C THR A 148 -7.35 -2.04 20.95
N TYR A 149 -7.56 -0.87 20.30
CA TYR A 149 -7.21 0.45 20.80
C TYR A 149 -8.36 1.44 20.54
N ASP A 150 -8.40 2.52 21.31
CA ASP A 150 -9.32 3.63 21.06
C ASP A 150 -8.69 4.66 20.10
N ARG A 151 -9.22 4.73 18.86
CA ARG A 151 -8.69 5.61 17.81
C ARG A 151 -8.81 7.11 18.10
N TYR A 152 -9.61 7.49 19.08
CA TYR A 152 -9.83 8.89 19.43
C TYR A 152 -8.86 9.39 20.50
N THR A 153 -8.29 8.48 21.28
CA THR A 153 -7.43 8.81 22.43
C THR A 153 -6.05 8.20 22.36
N GLU A 154 -5.82 7.20 21.48
CA GLU A 154 -4.59 6.45 21.38
C GLU A 154 -3.99 6.51 19.96
N ASN A 155 -2.65 6.47 19.87
CA ASN A 155 -1.91 6.43 18.61
C ASN A 155 -1.51 4.98 18.27
N ARG A 156 -2.08 4.44 17.18
CA ARG A 156 -1.82 3.07 16.72
C ARG A 156 -0.35 2.79 16.38
N GLU A 157 0.36 3.79 15.88
CA GLU A 157 1.76 3.64 15.46
C GLU A 157 2.68 3.57 16.68
N GLU A 158 2.38 4.37 17.70
CA GLU A 158 3.08 4.33 18.99
C GLU A 158 2.83 3.01 19.73
N ILE A 159 1.57 2.52 19.73
CA ILE A 159 1.25 1.19 20.27
C ILE A 159 2.01 0.11 19.51
N GLY A 160 2.05 0.20 18.18
CA GLY A 160 2.77 -0.75 17.33
C GLY A 160 4.25 -0.80 17.63
N ARG A 161 4.90 0.36 17.76
CA ARG A 161 6.31 0.46 18.10
C ARG A 161 6.59 -0.13 19.50
N ARG A 162 5.82 0.28 20.51
CA ARG A 162 5.97 -0.24 21.87
C ARG A 162 5.82 -1.76 21.93
N LEU A 163 4.77 -2.34 21.34
CA LEU A 163 4.56 -3.79 21.32
C LEU A 163 5.64 -4.53 20.53
N SER A 164 6.16 -3.93 19.45
CA SER A 164 7.28 -4.47 18.69
C SER A 164 8.53 -4.59 19.58
N GLU A 165 8.85 -3.55 20.33
CA GLU A 165 9.98 -3.54 21.27
C GLU A 165 9.77 -4.52 22.43
N GLU A 166 8.59 -4.50 23.08
CA GLU A 166 8.28 -5.35 24.23
C GLU A 166 8.25 -6.86 23.88
N ARG A 167 7.76 -7.23 22.70
CA ARG A 167 7.57 -8.62 22.27
C ARG A 167 8.65 -9.12 21.30
N GLY A 168 9.56 -8.24 20.84
CA GLY A 168 10.57 -8.53 19.83
C GLY A 168 9.97 -8.81 18.43
N MET A 169 8.69 -8.51 18.20
CA MET A 169 7.99 -8.80 16.93
C MET A 169 8.36 -7.79 15.85
N THR A 170 8.42 -8.24 14.61
CA THR A 170 8.69 -7.33 13.48
C THR A 170 7.43 -6.59 13.07
N LEU A 171 7.46 -5.26 13.13
CA LEU A 171 6.37 -4.40 12.67
C LEU A 171 6.41 -4.25 11.15
N ILE A 172 5.32 -4.64 10.47
CA ILE A 172 5.13 -4.40 9.04
C ILE A 172 3.97 -3.42 8.85
N PRO A 173 4.24 -2.16 8.47
CA PRO A 173 3.21 -1.15 8.23
C PRO A 173 2.41 -1.45 6.95
N PRO A 174 1.20 -0.84 6.79
CA PRO A 174 0.27 -1.21 5.72
C PRO A 174 0.71 -0.82 4.30
N TYR A 175 1.69 0.04 4.13
CA TYR A 175 2.13 0.51 2.81
C TYR A 175 3.58 1.00 2.76
N ASP A 176 4.10 1.69 3.79
CA ASP A 176 5.41 2.33 3.74
C ASP A 176 6.53 1.40 4.21
N HIS A 177 6.81 0.39 3.39
CA HIS A 177 7.86 -0.59 3.66
C HIS A 177 8.42 -1.13 2.34
N PRO A 178 9.76 -1.16 2.15
CA PRO A 178 10.38 -1.59 0.89
C PRO A 178 9.88 -2.94 0.37
N ASP A 179 9.79 -3.93 1.22
CA ASP A 179 9.36 -5.27 0.82
C ASP A 179 7.86 -5.35 0.53
N VAL A 180 7.04 -4.52 1.20
CA VAL A 180 5.61 -4.40 0.88
C VAL A 180 5.45 -3.78 -0.51
N ILE A 181 6.15 -2.69 -0.81
CA ILE A 181 6.13 -2.01 -2.11
C ILE A 181 6.54 -2.98 -3.22
N ALA A 182 7.66 -3.68 -3.06
CA ALA A 182 8.16 -4.65 -4.02
C ALA A 182 7.15 -5.77 -4.29
N GLY A 183 6.55 -6.34 -3.24
CA GLY A 183 5.52 -7.36 -3.36
C GLY A 183 4.29 -6.87 -4.13
N GLN A 184 3.81 -5.65 -3.86
CA GLN A 184 2.66 -5.06 -4.56
C GLN A 184 2.94 -4.85 -6.06
N GLY A 185 4.18 -4.49 -6.42
CA GLY A 185 4.59 -4.29 -7.82
C GLY A 185 4.44 -5.53 -8.70
N THR A 186 4.41 -6.72 -8.10
CA THR A 186 4.23 -7.98 -8.84
C THR A 186 2.88 -8.05 -9.57
N ALA A 187 1.86 -7.32 -9.11
CA ALA A 187 0.58 -7.25 -9.81
C ALA A 187 0.70 -6.61 -11.20
N ALA A 188 1.42 -5.49 -11.31
CA ALA A 188 1.68 -4.84 -12.60
C ALA A 188 2.69 -5.67 -13.45
N LYS A 189 3.69 -6.29 -12.82
CA LYS A 189 4.60 -7.22 -13.52
C LYS A 189 3.82 -8.30 -14.25
N GLU A 190 2.91 -8.99 -13.57
CA GLU A 190 2.05 -10.02 -14.16
C GLU A 190 1.15 -9.46 -15.27
N LEU A 191 0.62 -8.24 -15.11
CA LEU A 191 -0.18 -7.58 -16.14
C LEU A 191 0.63 -7.36 -17.41
N PHE A 192 1.81 -6.73 -17.32
CA PHE A 192 2.67 -6.48 -18.48
C PHE A 192 3.16 -7.76 -19.15
N GLU A 193 3.45 -8.81 -18.39
CA GLU A 193 3.82 -10.13 -18.93
C GLU A 193 2.68 -10.76 -19.76
N GLU A 194 1.43 -10.48 -19.40
CA GLU A 194 0.25 -11.08 -20.06
C GLU A 194 -0.21 -10.29 -21.28
N VAL A 195 -0.19 -8.94 -21.19
CA VAL A 195 -0.76 -8.10 -22.26
C VAL A 195 0.28 -7.34 -23.08
N GLY A 196 1.55 -7.35 -22.68
CA GLY A 196 2.62 -6.57 -23.30
C GLY A 196 2.58 -5.09 -22.93
N GLU A 197 3.15 -4.25 -23.77
CA GLU A 197 3.22 -2.79 -23.54
C GLU A 197 1.83 -2.14 -23.50
N LEU A 198 1.70 -1.15 -22.62
CA LEU A 198 0.51 -0.34 -22.43
C LEU A 198 0.82 1.14 -22.65
N ASP A 199 -0.17 1.92 -23.09
CA ASP A 199 -0.07 3.37 -23.17
C ASP A 199 -0.25 4.04 -21.80
N ILE A 200 -1.15 3.47 -20.96
CA ILE A 200 -1.51 4.01 -19.65
C ILE A 200 -1.68 2.86 -18.66
N LEU A 201 -1.21 3.08 -17.44
CA LEU A 201 -1.48 2.23 -16.28
C LEU A 201 -2.17 3.06 -15.20
N LEU A 202 -3.41 2.68 -14.83
CA LEU A 202 -4.19 3.30 -13.78
C LEU A 202 -4.12 2.45 -12.52
N VAL A 203 -3.75 3.07 -11.40
CA VAL A 203 -3.56 2.39 -10.12
C VAL A 203 -4.21 3.19 -9.00
N CYS A 204 -4.99 2.56 -8.14
CA CYS A 204 -5.54 3.22 -6.97
C CYS A 204 -4.42 3.67 -6.01
N LEU A 205 -4.62 4.82 -5.37
CA LEU A 205 -3.70 5.42 -4.42
C LEU A 205 -4.41 5.66 -3.08
N GLY A 206 -3.82 5.13 -2.03
CA GLY A 206 -3.97 5.53 -0.65
C GLY A 206 -2.57 5.85 -0.15
N GLY A 207 -1.99 5.09 0.77
CA GLY A 207 -0.63 5.34 1.26
C GLY A 207 0.52 5.14 0.26
N GLY A 208 0.25 4.69 -0.97
CA GLY A 208 1.19 4.70 -2.09
C GLY A 208 1.86 3.37 -2.45
N GLY A 209 1.81 2.34 -1.58
CA GLY A 209 2.59 1.12 -1.79
C GLY A 209 2.28 0.35 -3.08
N LEU A 210 1.00 0.29 -3.49
CA LEU A 210 0.62 -0.34 -4.76
C LEU A 210 1.09 0.49 -5.96
N LEU A 211 0.81 1.79 -5.95
CA LEU A 211 1.19 2.70 -7.03
C LEU A 211 2.71 2.72 -7.22
N ALA A 212 3.47 2.85 -6.14
CA ALA A 212 4.93 2.85 -6.17
C ALA A 212 5.48 1.54 -6.76
N GLY A 213 5.03 0.38 -6.25
CA GLY A 213 5.47 -0.92 -6.77
C GLY A 213 5.10 -1.13 -8.25
N CYS A 214 3.87 -0.76 -8.64
CA CYS A 214 3.41 -0.83 -10.03
C CYS A 214 4.20 0.10 -10.96
N ALA A 215 4.57 1.30 -10.49
CA ALA A 215 5.36 2.25 -11.25
C ALA A 215 6.78 1.71 -11.53
N LEU A 216 7.41 1.04 -10.56
CA LEU A 216 8.70 0.36 -10.78
C LEU A 216 8.61 -0.69 -11.90
N ALA A 217 7.56 -1.50 -11.89
CA ALA A 217 7.33 -2.50 -12.93
C ALA A 217 7.04 -1.85 -14.30
N ALA A 218 6.22 -0.79 -14.34
CA ALA A 218 5.90 -0.07 -15.56
C ALA A 218 7.15 0.53 -16.22
N ARG A 219 8.00 1.20 -15.45
CA ARG A 219 9.23 1.81 -15.99
C ARG A 219 10.21 0.81 -16.58
N ALA A 220 10.21 -0.44 -16.09
CA ALA A 220 11.06 -1.50 -16.60
C ALA A 220 10.47 -2.22 -17.82
N LEU A 221 9.16 -2.52 -17.79
CA LEU A 221 8.51 -3.40 -18.76
C LEU A 221 7.76 -2.67 -19.88
N SER A 222 7.40 -1.42 -19.64
CA SER A 222 6.71 -0.54 -20.61
C SER A 222 7.15 0.91 -20.38
N PRO A 223 8.40 1.29 -20.76
CA PRO A 223 9.00 2.57 -20.37
C PRO A 223 8.20 3.81 -20.81
N ASN A 224 7.47 3.69 -21.93
CA ASN A 224 6.63 4.76 -22.48
C ASN A 224 5.23 4.82 -21.87
N CYS A 225 4.87 3.86 -21.01
CA CYS A 225 3.57 3.82 -20.35
C CYS A 225 3.42 4.99 -19.37
N LYS A 226 2.34 5.75 -19.49
CA LYS A 226 1.98 6.76 -18.48
C LYS A 226 1.39 6.06 -17.25
N VAL A 227 2.02 6.27 -16.09
CA VAL A 227 1.53 5.74 -14.81
C VAL A 227 0.76 6.83 -14.09
N ILE A 228 -0.52 6.59 -13.83
CA ILE A 228 -1.42 7.55 -13.21
C ILE A 228 -2.01 6.96 -11.94
N GLY A 229 -1.81 7.65 -10.80
CA GLY A 229 -2.45 7.35 -9.54
C GLY A 229 -3.90 7.87 -9.52
N VAL A 230 -4.80 7.16 -8.82
CA VAL A 230 -6.20 7.59 -8.69
C VAL A 230 -6.60 7.56 -7.23
N GLU A 231 -7.02 8.71 -6.71
CA GLU A 231 -7.48 8.95 -5.34
C GLU A 231 -8.96 9.32 -5.28
N PRO A 232 -9.63 9.19 -4.12
CA PRO A 232 -10.91 9.83 -3.90
C PRO A 232 -10.73 11.36 -3.77
N GLU A 233 -11.67 12.15 -4.27
CA GLU A 233 -11.62 13.63 -4.19
C GLU A 233 -11.40 14.16 -2.77
N ALA A 234 -12.02 13.52 -1.79
CA ALA A 234 -11.88 13.91 -0.39
C ALA A 234 -10.50 13.60 0.22
N GLY A 235 -9.71 12.73 -0.42
CA GLY A 235 -8.40 12.25 0.08
C GLY A 235 -7.32 12.38 -0.98
N ASN A 236 -7.04 13.62 -1.40
CA ASN A 236 -6.12 13.93 -2.49
C ASN A 236 -4.71 14.36 -2.02
N ASP A 237 -4.26 13.81 -0.91
CA ASP A 237 -2.94 14.09 -0.33
C ASP A 237 -1.78 13.73 -1.27
N GLY A 238 -1.89 12.62 -2.00
CA GLY A 238 -0.88 12.20 -2.97
C GLY A 238 -0.82 13.12 -4.19
N GLN A 239 -1.97 13.58 -4.71
CA GLN A 239 -2.03 14.56 -5.79
C GLN A 239 -1.38 15.89 -5.38
N GLN A 240 -1.70 16.36 -4.17
CA GLN A 240 -1.09 17.57 -3.63
C GLN A 240 0.42 17.39 -3.42
N SER A 241 0.83 16.22 -2.88
CA SER A 241 2.24 15.90 -2.65
C SER A 241 3.05 15.87 -3.95
N LEU A 242 2.54 15.21 -5.00
CA LEU A 242 3.21 15.15 -6.30
C LEU A 242 3.36 16.54 -6.90
N ARG A 243 2.30 17.36 -6.88
CA ARG A 243 2.33 18.74 -7.42
C ARG A 243 3.25 19.67 -6.65
N LYS A 244 3.34 19.49 -5.33
CA LYS A 244 4.18 20.32 -4.45
C LYS A 244 5.63 19.86 -4.41
N GLY A 245 5.89 18.59 -4.72
CA GLY A 245 7.22 17.98 -4.63
C GLY A 245 7.63 17.56 -3.20
N GLU A 246 6.70 17.61 -2.23
CA GLU A 246 6.89 17.22 -0.83
C GLU A 246 5.63 16.55 -0.29
N ILE A 247 5.75 15.73 0.75
CA ILE A 247 4.61 15.04 1.37
C ILE A 247 3.68 16.06 2.03
N VAL A 248 2.42 16.04 1.61
CA VAL A 248 1.34 16.87 2.17
C VAL A 248 0.50 16.02 3.13
N HIS A 249 0.23 16.57 4.31
CA HIS A 249 -0.67 15.98 5.28
C HIS A 249 -2.04 16.64 5.22
N ILE A 250 -3.09 15.82 5.17
CA ILE A 250 -4.49 16.26 5.20
C ILE A 250 -5.22 15.71 6.44
N ALA A 251 -6.38 16.25 6.75
CA ALA A 251 -7.28 15.63 7.72
C ALA A 251 -7.78 14.27 7.21
N VAL A 252 -8.21 13.38 8.10
CA VAL A 252 -8.80 12.09 7.69
C VAL A 252 -9.94 12.32 6.71
N PRO A 253 -9.84 11.82 5.46
CA PRO A 253 -10.83 12.09 4.43
C PRO A 253 -12.16 11.37 4.72
N LYS A 254 -13.26 12.02 4.34
CA LYS A 254 -14.59 11.42 4.37
C LYS A 254 -14.94 10.88 2.99
N THR A 255 -14.75 9.60 2.78
CA THR A 255 -15.03 8.89 1.53
C THR A 255 -15.48 7.47 1.79
N ILE A 256 -16.17 6.86 0.84
CA ILE A 256 -16.53 5.43 0.90
C ILE A 256 -15.32 4.51 0.56
N ALA A 257 -14.25 5.06 -0.02
CA ALA A 257 -13.02 4.35 -0.36
C ALA A 257 -12.15 4.12 0.89
N ASP A 258 -12.58 3.24 1.80
CA ASP A 258 -11.97 3.01 3.12
C ASP A 258 -10.50 2.58 3.06
N GLY A 259 -10.08 1.88 2.01
CA GLY A 259 -8.68 1.50 1.77
C GLY A 259 -7.77 2.67 1.37
N ALA A 260 -8.36 3.84 1.02
CA ALA A 260 -7.66 5.08 0.68
C ALA A 260 -7.83 6.19 1.75
N MET A 261 -8.44 5.87 2.90
CA MET A 261 -8.61 6.83 4.02
C MET A 261 -7.31 6.99 4.81
N VAL A 262 -6.32 7.60 4.19
CA VAL A 262 -5.02 7.96 4.80
C VAL A 262 -4.88 9.47 4.88
N THR A 263 -3.94 9.95 5.66
CA THR A 263 -3.67 11.39 5.85
C THR A 263 -2.45 11.87 5.08
N HIS A 264 -1.64 10.95 4.58
CA HIS A 264 -0.46 11.22 3.77
C HIS A 264 0.06 9.94 3.13
N ILE A 265 0.81 10.08 2.03
CA ILE A 265 1.59 8.99 1.42
C ILE A 265 2.85 8.70 2.24
N GLY A 266 3.33 7.44 2.17
CA GLY A 266 4.56 7.04 2.87
C GLY A 266 5.82 7.64 2.24
N GLU A 267 6.89 7.76 3.04
CA GLU A 267 8.17 8.34 2.60
C GLU A 267 8.84 7.51 1.49
N HIS A 268 8.98 6.20 1.70
CA HIS A 268 9.51 5.28 0.68
C HIS A 268 8.64 5.28 -0.59
N ASN A 269 7.32 5.38 -0.42
CA ASN A 269 6.39 5.45 -1.53
C ASN A 269 6.57 6.74 -2.32
N PHE A 270 6.70 7.88 -1.63
CA PHE A 270 6.86 9.17 -2.28
C PHE A 270 8.16 9.25 -3.08
N ASP A 271 9.25 8.69 -2.57
CA ASP A 271 10.51 8.61 -3.30
C ASP A 271 10.37 7.90 -4.66
N VAL A 272 9.55 6.85 -4.72
CA VAL A 272 9.27 6.17 -6.00
C VAL A 272 8.27 6.97 -6.83
N ILE A 273 7.17 7.45 -6.23
CA ILE A 273 6.08 8.15 -6.91
C ILE A 273 6.62 9.40 -7.63
N ARG A 274 7.40 10.26 -6.97
CA ARG A 274 7.92 11.49 -7.57
C ARG A 274 8.84 11.30 -8.78
N ARG A 275 9.44 10.09 -8.95
CA ARG A 275 10.35 9.78 -10.08
C ARG A 275 9.74 8.86 -11.13
N ALA A 276 8.65 8.16 -10.81
CA ALA A 276 8.13 7.10 -11.66
C ALA A 276 6.62 7.21 -11.97
N VAL A 277 5.90 8.16 -11.39
CA VAL A 277 4.48 8.41 -11.64
C VAL A 277 4.33 9.70 -12.42
N ASP A 278 3.50 9.72 -13.47
CA ASP A 278 3.33 10.85 -14.36
C ASP A 278 2.29 11.86 -13.86
N ASP A 279 1.21 11.35 -13.22
CA ASP A 279 0.14 12.19 -12.68
C ASP A 279 -0.66 11.46 -11.61
N ILE A 280 -1.42 12.20 -10.83
CA ILE A 280 -2.40 11.70 -9.88
C ILE A 280 -3.69 12.49 -10.08
N VAL A 281 -4.78 11.75 -10.32
CA VAL A 281 -6.13 12.31 -10.54
C VAL A 281 -7.08 11.86 -9.44
N THR A 282 -8.23 12.52 -9.34
CA THR A 282 -9.24 12.20 -8.33
C THR A 282 -10.56 11.82 -8.96
N VAL A 283 -11.34 10.98 -8.25
CA VAL A 283 -12.70 10.59 -8.61
C VAL A 283 -13.64 10.77 -7.42
N SER A 284 -14.91 11.03 -7.69
CA SER A 284 -15.92 11.22 -6.65
C SER A 284 -16.46 9.89 -6.12
N ASP A 285 -17.02 9.89 -4.90
CA ASP A 285 -17.70 8.74 -4.33
C ASP A 285 -18.88 8.25 -5.21
N THR A 286 -19.59 9.17 -5.88
CA THR A 286 -20.65 8.82 -6.85
C THR A 286 -20.09 8.01 -8.02
N GLN A 287 -18.96 8.41 -8.59
CA GLN A 287 -18.30 7.66 -9.67
C GLN A 287 -17.84 6.27 -9.19
N LEU A 288 -17.44 6.15 -7.92
CA LEU A 288 -17.09 4.84 -7.34
C LEU A 288 -18.31 3.92 -7.26
N VAL A 289 -19.44 4.41 -6.77
CA VAL A 289 -20.69 3.62 -6.69
C VAL A 289 -21.15 3.19 -8.08
N GLN A 290 -21.14 4.08 -9.07
CA GLN A 290 -21.46 3.76 -10.46
C GLN A 290 -20.52 2.69 -11.05
N THR A 291 -19.24 2.75 -10.71
CA THR A 291 -18.24 1.76 -11.14
C THR A 291 -18.44 0.41 -10.44
N MET A 292 -18.81 0.39 -9.15
CA MET A 292 -19.20 -0.83 -8.44
C MET A 292 -20.39 -1.51 -9.12
N ALA A 293 -21.43 -0.75 -9.47
CA ALA A 293 -22.60 -1.26 -10.21
C ALA A 293 -22.18 -1.82 -11.57
N PHE A 294 -21.32 -1.10 -12.31
CA PHE A 294 -20.79 -1.59 -13.59
C PHE A 294 -20.11 -2.96 -13.45
N PHE A 295 -19.23 -3.14 -12.46
CA PHE A 295 -18.56 -4.41 -12.24
C PHE A 295 -19.54 -5.53 -11.88
N ALA A 296 -20.50 -5.28 -11.01
CA ALA A 296 -21.50 -6.27 -10.62
C ALA A 296 -22.42 -6.66 -11.80
N GLU A 297 -22.94 -5.66 -12.52
CA GLU A 297 -23.92 -5.88 -13.58
C GLU A 297 -23.31 -6.36 -14.91
N ARG A 298 -22.15 -5.83 -15.30
CA ARG A 298 -21.54 -6.09 -16.61
C ARG A 298 -20.44 -7.12 -16.59
N MET A 299 -19.63 -7.15 -15.51
CA MET A 299 -18.50 -8.08 -15.38
C MET A 299 -18.75 -9.21 -14.38
N LYS A 300 -19.89 -9.20 -13.66
CA LYS A 300 -20.32 -10.24 -12.70
C LYS A 300 -19.31 -10.47 -11.58
N MET A 301 -18.70 -9.39 -11.08
CA MET A 301 -17.75 -9.46 -9.98
C MET A 301 -18.02 -8.38 -8.93
N LEU A 302 -17.72 -8.70 -7.68
CA LEU A 302 -17.76 -7.75 -6.57
C LEU A 302 -16.41 -7.06 -6.45
N VAL A 303 -16.46 -5.73 -6.40
CA VAL A 303 -15.30 -4.86 -6.19
C VAL A 303 -15.64 -3.87 -5.08
N GLU A 304 -14.75 -3.72 -4.11
CA GLU A 304 -14.91 -2.71 -3.03
C GLU A 304 -14.73 -1.28 -3.59
N PRO A 305 -15.26 -0.23 -2.92
CA PRO A 305 -15.15 1.14 -3.41
C PRO A 305 -13.72 1.55 -3.78
N THR A 306 -12.74 1.27 -2.92
CA THR A 306 -11.31 1.54 -3.19
C THR A 306 -10.80 0.80 -4.42
N GLY A 307 -11.30 -0.41 -4.66
CA GLY A 307 -10.95 -1.22 -5.85
C GLY A 307 -11.46 -0.63 -7.16
N CYS A 308 -12.45 0.27 -7.10
CA CYS A 308 -13.04 0.93 -8.25
C CYS A 308 -12.29 2.19 -8.71
N LEU A 309 -11.41 2.79 -7.88
CA LEU A 309 -10.75 4.07 -8.15
C LEU A 309 -10.14 4.14 -9.56
N ALA A 310 -9.27 3.19 -9.90
CA ALA A 310 -8.58 3.16 -11.18
C ALA A 310 -9.54 3.03 -12.38
N ALA A 311 -10.55 2.16 -12.25
CA ALA A 311 -11.56 1.95 -13.29
C ALA A 311 -12.48 3.16 -13.46
N ALA A 312 -12.85 3.82 -12.36
CA ALA A 312 -13.67 5.03 -12.38
C ALA A 312 -13.02 6.14 -13.20
N ALA A 313 -11.71 6.35 -13.07
CA ALA A 313 -10.98 7.36 -13.84
C ALA A 313 -11.08 7.14 -15.36
N ALA A 314 -11.06 5.88 -15.82
CA ALA A 314 -11.22 5.54 -17.23
C ALA A 314 -12.67 5.61 -17.70
N LEU A 315 -13.61 5.02 -16.94
CA LEU A 315 -15.01 4.86 -17.35
C LEU A 315 -15.79 6.18 -17.33
N HIS A 316 -15.40 7.12 -16.47
CA HIS A 316 -16.04 8.44 -16.36
C HIS A 316 -15.25 9.57 -17.03
N GLY A 317 -14.22 9.23 -17.86
CA GLY A 317 -13.51 10.21 -18.68
C GLY A 317 -12.64 11.20 -17.89
N VAL A 318 -12.27 10.88 -16.64
CA VAL A 318 -11.31 11.69 -15.86
C VAL A 318 -9.91 11.62 -16.50
N VAL A 319 -9.57 10.45 -17.04
CA VAL A 319 -8.38 10.25 -17.88
C VAL A 319 -8.83 9.94 -19.30
N ASP A 320 -8.31 10.66 -20.29
CA ASP A 320 -8.57 10.36 -21.71
C ASP A 320 -7.83 9.09 -22.14
N VAL A 321 -8.61 8.02 -22.33
CA VAL A 321 -8.12 6.70 -22.71
C VAL A 321 -8.49 6.32 -24.14
N LYS A 322 -9.08 7.24 -24.91
CA LYS A 322 -9.57 6.98 -26.28
C LYS A 322 -8.43 6.51 -27.20
N GLY A 323 -8.64 5.35 -27.83
CA GLY A 323 -7.66 4.74 -28.72
C GLY A 323 -6.41 4.18 -28.03
N LYS A 324 -6.39 4.12 -26.70
CA LYS A 324 -5.24 3.68 -25.88
C LYS A 324 -5.42 2.25 -25.38
N ARG A 325 -4.29 1.57 -25.14
CA ARG A 325 -4.19 0.32 -24.40
C ARG A 325 -3.95 0.65 -22.92
N VAL A 326 -4.90 0.33 -22.06
CA VAL A 326 -4.92 0.80 -20.67
C VAL A 326 -4.99 -0.36 -19.69
N GLY A 327 -3.99 -0.47 -18.82
CA GLY A 327 -4.01 -1.37 -17.67
C GLY A 327 -4.73 -0.71 -16.49
N ILE A 328 -5.59 -1.47 -15.82
CA ILE A 328 -6.38 -1.01 -14.68
C ILE A 328 -6.20 -2.01 -13.53
N LEU A 329 -5.66 -1.56 -12.40
CA LEU A 329 -5.53 -2.37 -11.20
C LEU A 329 -6.83 -2.32 -10.38
N ILE A 330 -7.57 -3.44 -10.31
CA ILE A 330 -8.67 -3.63 -9.39
C ILE A 330 -8.09 -4.14 -8.07
N SER A 331 -8.00 -3.28 -7.05
CA SER A 331 -7.18 -3.55 -5.87
C SER A 331 -7.76 -4.56 -4.89
N GLY A 332 -9.10 -4.69 -4.84
CA GLY A 332 -9.76 -5.62 -3.92
C GLY A 332 -11.27 -5.67 -4.07
N GLY A 333 -11.88 -6.67 -3.40
CA GLY A 333 -13.33 -6.91 -3.43
C GLY A 333 -13.97 -7.07 -2.05
N ASN A 334 -13.28 -6.71 -0.97
CA ASN A 334 -13.73 -6.93 0.40
C ASN A 334 -14.75 -5.88 0.85
N VAL A 335 -15.96 -6.01 0.38
CA VAL A 335 -17.13 -5.20 0.78
C VAL A 335 -18.21 -6.11 1.35
N ASP A 336 -18.79 -5.72 2.50
CA ASP A 336 -19.92 -6.42 3.08
C ASP A 336 -21.14 -6.32 2.16
N LEU A 337 -21.89 -7.42 1.98
CA LEU A 337 -23.04 -7.44 1.07
C LEU A 337 -24.13 -6.43 1.49
N SER A 338 -24.35 -6.22 2.79
CA SER A 338 -25.26 -5.18 3.29
C SER A 338 -24.78 -3.79 2.88
N ARG A 339 -23.47 -3.51 3.05
CA ARG A 339 -22.89 -2.23 2.65
C ARG A 339 -22.92 -2.04 1.14
N PHE A 340 -22.66 -3.09 0.37
CA PHE A 340 -22.80 -3.05 -1.08
C PHE A 340 -24.24 -2.67 -1.47
N ALA A 341 -25.25 -3.34 -0.88
CA ALA A 341 -26.66 -3.05 -1.16
C ALA A 341 -27.06 -1.61 -0.80
N GLU A 342 -26.60 -1.10 0.37
CA GLU A 342 -26.80 0.30 0.76
C GLU A 342 -26.23 1.29 -0.27
N LEU A 343 -24.99 1.04 -0.73
CA LEU A 343 -24.36 1.89 -1.73
C LEU A 343 -25.11 1.85 -3.07
N MET A 344 -25.60 0.68 -3.49
CA MET A 344 -26.40 0.59 -4.72
C MET A 344 -27.69 1.39 -4.68
N GLN A 345 -28.34 1.50 -3.51
CA GLN A 345 -29.54 2.33 -3.35
C GLN A 345 -29.28 3.83 -3.58
N THR A 346 -28.04 4.29 -3.45
CA THR A 346 -27.70 5.70 -3.71
C THR A 346 -27.64 6.04 -5.20
N LEU A 347 -27.72 5.05 -6.12
CA LEU A 347 -27.78 5.28 -7.57
C LEU A 347 -29.16 5.73 -8.04
N ASP A 348 -30.21 5.37 -7.28
CA ASP A 348 -31.61 5.64 -7.63
C ASP A 348 -32.13 6.94 -6.96
N ALA A 349 -31.32 7.58 -6.13
CA ALA A 349 -31.63 8.81 -5.40
C ALA A 349 -31.02 10.04 -6.10
#